data_54e82be67c2acd5ce4e950ee291874a4
#
_entry.id   54e82be67c2acd5ce4e950ee291874a4
#
_cell.length_a   1.000
_cell.length_b   1.000
_cell.length_c   1.000
_cell.angle_alpha   90.00
_cell.angle_beta   90.00
_cell.angle_gamma   90.00
#
_symmetry.space_group_name_H-M   'P 1'
#
loop_
_entity.id
_entity.type
_entity.pdbx_description
1 polymer ?
#
loop_
_entity_poly.entity_id
_entity_poly.type
_entity_poly.pdbx_seq_one_letter_code
_entity_poly.pdbx_strand_id
1 'polypeptide(L)'
;MKVIGISCPLTLGKHVQITSIHFPLSLGVLLAYLRKNGFEIGLWDYNVEEFTEASFIQRLKTEKPDIIGLAAMTPGIKSAHKLATLIKEHAPQITVIIGGPHVDALPVQSAKEFPKFDIIVYGEAEDTFLELCQRLEKKKALKGCQGIVHRVKGKIVQELPRPLIKDLDKLPYAARDIVNFEN
;
A
#
# COMPACT_ATOMS: atom_id res chain seq x y z
N MET A 1 10.50 5.75 10.33
CA MET A 1 10.16 5.46 8.91
C MET A 1 8.84 6.13 8.55
N LYS A 2 8.76 6.68 7.31
CA LYS A 2 7.56 7.30 6.75
C LYS A 2 6.86 6.33 5.80
N VAL A 3 5.58 6.08 6.04
CA VAL A 3 4.73 5.18 5.27
C VAL A 3 3.60 5.99 4.63
N ILE A 4 3.49 5.92 3.31
CA ILE A 4 2.38 6.55 2.58
C ILE A 4 1.46 5.46 2.04
N GLY A 5 0.18 5.55 2.38
CA GLY A 5 -0.87 4.76 1.74
C GLY A 5 -1.36 5.47 0.49
N ILE A 6 -1.57 4.74 -0.61
CA ILE A 6 -2.17 5.28 -1.82
C ILE A 6 -3.45 4.53 -2.14
N SER A 7 -4.56 5.24 -2.20
CA SER A 7 -5.82 4.75 -2.74
C SER A 7 -5.77 4.86 -4.26
N CYS A 8 -5.69 3.69 -4.94
CA CYS A 8 -5.48 3.64 -6.37
C CYS A 8 -6.80 3.82 -7.13
N PRO A 9 -6.91 4.79 -8.05
CA PRO A 9 -8.11 4.99 -8.86
C PRO A 9 -8.23 3.88 -9.91
N LEU A 10 -9.45 3.73 -10.45
CA LEU A 10 -9.72 2.81 -11.55
C LEU A 10 -8.87 3.17 -12.79
N THR A 11 -8.71 4.46 -13.05
CA THR A 11 -7.92 4.98 -14.18
C THR A 11 -7.18 6.23 -13.77
N LEU A 12 -5.87 6.28 -13.95
CA LEU A 12 -5.04 7.45 -13.68
C LEU A 12 -5.27 8.54 -14.74
N GLY A 13 -5.37 9.79 -14.28
CA GLY A 13 -5.44 10.97 -15.16
C GLY A 13 -6.75 11.14 -15.93
N LYS A 14 -7.80 10.40 -15.60
CA LYS A 14 -9.14 10.63 -16.13
C LYS A 14 -10.10 10.85 -14.98
N HIS A 15 -10.90 11.91 -15.08
CA HIS A 15 -12.07 12.08 -14.21
C HIS A 15 -13.09 10.99 -14.59
N VAL A 16 -13.02 9.85 -13.93
CA VAL A 16 -14.15 8.93 -13.90
C VAL A 16 -15.19 9.62 -13.04
N GLN A 17 -16.42 9.82 -13.58
CA GLN A 17 -17.54 10.27 -12.75
C GLN A 17 -17.78 9.18 -11.71
N ILE A 18 -17.16 9.34 -10.55
CA ILE A 18 -17.40 8.48 -9.40
C ILE A 18 -18.70 9.00 -8.81
N THR A 19 -19.75 8.18 -8.86
CA THR A 19 -21.06 8.50 -8.31
C THR A 19 -21.06 8.68 -6.78
N SER A 20 -19.98 8.25 -6.12
CA SER A 20 -19.77 8.47 -4.69
C SER A 20 -18.28 8.42 -4.35
N ILE A 21 -17.83 9.47 -3.66
CA ILE A 21 -16.48 9.55 -3.10
C ILE A 21 -16.55 9.00 -1.67
N HIS A 22 -15.75 8.00 -1.37
CA HIS A 22 -15.69 7.41 -0.05
C HIS A 22 -14.27 7.49 0.50
N PHE A 23 -14.16 7.83 1.77
CA PHE A 23 -12.90 7.70 2.50
C PHE A 23 -12.40 6.24 2.38
N PRO A 24 -11.13 6.00 2.03
CA PRO A 24 -10.55 4.66 1.89
C PRO A 24 -10.36 4.01 3.26
N LEU A 25 -11.46 3.48 3.82
CA LEU A 25 -11.55 3.05 5.21
C LEU A 25 -10.47 2.04 5.60
N SER A 26 -10.22 1.04 4.76
CA SER A 26 -9.19 0.02 5.02
C SER A 26 -7.78 0.61 5.15
N LEU A 27 -7.41 1.52 4.25
CA LEU A 27 -6.15 2.26 4.36
C LEU A 27 -6.14 3.16 5.61
N GLY A 28 -7.25 3.81 5.91
CA GLY A 28 -7.37 4.66 7.08
C GLY A 28 -7.17 3.90 8.40
N VAL A 29 -7.71 2.68 8.53
CA VAL A 29 -7.49 1.80 9.69
C VAL A 29 -6.04 1.33 9.74
N LEU A 30 -5.51 0.84 8.63
CA LEU A 30 -4.12 0.38 8.53
C LEU A 30 -3.12 1.49 8.92
N LEU A 31 -3.29 2.69 8.36
CA LEU A 31 -2.43 3.83 8.66
C LEU A 31 -2.56 4.27 10.13
N ALA A 32 -3.78 4.28 10.69
CA ALA A 32 -3.98 4.54 12.11
C ALA A 32 -3.27 3.52 13.00
N TYR A 33 -3.29 2.24 12.59
CA TYR A 33 -2.61 1.17 13.32
C TYR A 33 -1.08 1.34 13.27
N LEU A 34 -0.52 1.71 12.12
CA LEU A 34 0.90 2.05 11.99
C LEU A 34 1.29 3.27 12.83
N ARG A 35 0.48 4.35 12.81
CA ARG A 35 0.69 5.55 13.62
C ARG A 35 0.70 5.25 15.12
N LYS A 36 -0.24 4.42 15.59
CA LYS A 36 -0.29 3.93 16.99
C LYS A 36 0.99 3.20 17.38
N ASN A 37 1.68 2.58 16.43
CA ASN A 37 2.94 1.86 16.62
C ASN A 37 4.20 2.69 16.26
N GLY A 38 4.08 4.02 16.17
CA GLY A 38 5.21 4.95 16.08
C GLY A 38 5.73 5.25 14.66
N PHE A 39 5.00 4.85 13.62
CA PHE A 39 5.37 5.20 12.23
C PHE A 39 4.77 6.55 11.83
N GLU A 40 5.53 7.34 11.06
CA GLU A 40 5.01 8.52 10.36
C GLU A 40 4.15 8.05 9.19
N ILE A 41 2.93 8.59 9.08
CA ILE A 41 1.97 8.14 8.07
C ILE A 41 1.45 9.28 7.21
N GLY A 42 1.03 8.96 6.00
CA GLY A 42 0.28 9.85 5.12
C GLY A 42 -0.61 9.07 4.17
N LEU A 43 -1.56 9.76 3.56
CA LEU A 43 -2.48 9.21 2.56
C LEU A 43 -2.48 10.08 1.31
N TRP A 44 -2.35 9.44 0.14
CA TRP A 44 -2.58 10.06 -1.15
C TRP A 44 -3.78 9.37 -1.79
N ASP A 45 -4.88 10.10 -1.97
CA ASP A 45 -6.11 9.52 -2.53
C ASP A 45 -6.37 10.04 -3.93
N TYR A 46 -5.89 9.31 -4.94
CA TYR A 46 -6.07 9.65 -6.34
C TYR A 46 -7.47 9.30 -6.89
N ASN A 47 -8.42 8.94 -6.04
CA ASN A 47 -9.84 8.96 -6.39
C ASN A 47 -10.44 10.36 -6.27
N VAL A 48 -9.83 11.25 -5.47
CA VAL A 48 -10.26 12.62 -5.23
C VAL A 48 -9.23 13.67 -5.65
N GLU A 49 -7.93 13.36 -5.50
CA GLU A 49 -6.84 14.24 -5.90
C GLU A 49 -6.58 14.13 -7.41
N GLU A 50 -6.29 15.24 -8.06
CA GLU A 50 -5.86 15.22 -9.45
C GLU A 50 -4.50 14.54 -9.60
N PHE A 51 -4.42 13.61 -10.54
CA PHE A 51 -3.18 12.91 -10.86
C PHE A 51 -2.55 13.44 -12.14
N THR A 52 -1.31 13.90 -12.03
CA THR A 52 -0.37 14.02 -13.14
C THR A 52 0.94 13.32 -12.79
N GLU A 53 1.63 12.76 -13.79
CA GLU A 53 2.93 12.11 -13.54
C GLU A 53 3.93 13.10 -12.93
N ALA A 54 3.93 14.35 -13.40
CA ALA A 54 4.82 15.40 -12.89
C ALA A 54 4.56 15.72 -11.42
N SER A 55 3.29 15.91 -11.01
CA SER A 55 2.92 16.16 -9.61
C SER A 55 3.26 14.98 -8.71
N PHE A 56 3.02 13.75 -9.18
CA PHE A 56 3.36 12.54 -8.46
C PHE A 56 4.87 12.41 -8.21
N ILE A 57 5.69 12.59 -9.26
CA ILE A 57 7.15 12.55 -9.16
C ILE A 57 7.66 13.65 -8.23
N GLN A 58 7.10 14.86 -8.32
CA GLN A 58 7.46 15.95 -7.43
C GLN A 58 7.14 15.61 -5.97
N ARG A 59 5.96 15.02 -5.71
CA ARG A 59 5.55 14.61 -4.37
C ARG A 59 6.46 13.52 -3.79
N LEU A 60 6.88 12.53 -4.60
CA LEU A 60 7.89 11.55 -4.19
C LEU A 60 9.20 12.19 -3.74
N LYS A 61 9.68 13.19 -4.48
CA LYS A 61 10.94 13.91 -4.17
C LYS A 61 10.84 14.77 -2.91
N THR A 62 9.67 15.37 -2.68
CA THR A 62 9.43 16.27 -1.54
C THR A 62 9.18 15.50 -0.25
N GLU A 63 8.28 14.51 -0.30
CA GLU A 63 7.85 13.78 0.90
C GLU A 63 8.79 12.63 1.29
N LYS A 64 9.54 12.08 0.34
CA LYS A 64 10.57 11.05 0.52
C LYS A 64 10.11 9.88 1.42
N PRO A 65 9.01 9.20 1.11
CA PRO A 65 8.57 8.06 1.90
C PRO A 65 9.59 6.91 1.84
N ASP A 66 9.66 6.12 2.90
CA ASP A 66 10.45 4.89 2.93
C ASP A 66 9.65 3.73 2.31
N ILE A 67 8.34 3.73 2.57
CA ILE A 67 7.40 2.70 2.11
C ILE A 67 6.19 3.38 1.47
N ILE A 68 5.75 2.84 0.33
CA ILE A 68 4.45 3.15 -0.26
C ILE A 68 3.60 1.89 -0.27
N GLY A 69 2.46 1.95 0.44
CA GLY A 69 1.42 0.92 0.43
C GLY A 69 0.33 1.28 -0.56
N LEU A 70 0.18 0.49 -1.62
CA LEU A 70 -0.87 0.64 -2.62
C LEU A 70 -2.07 -0.22 -2.23
N ALA A 71 -3.28 0.30 -2.37
CA ALA A 71 -4.51 -0.49 -2.24
C ALA A 71 -5.28 -0.48 -3.56
N ALA A 72 -5.54 -1.66 -4.12
CA ALA A 72 -6.22 -1.77 -5.39
C ALA A 72 -7.24 -2.91 -5.42
N MET A 73 -8.40 -2.60 -6.02
CA MET A 73 -9.34 -3.61 -6.52
C MET A 73 -8.91 -4.05 -7.93
N THR A 74 -9.54 -5.13 -8.43
CA THR A 74 -9.22 -5.66 -9.78
C THR A 74 -9.26 -4.61 -10.89
N PRO A 75 -10.25 -3.72 -10.99
CA PRO A 75 -10.23 -2.68 -12.03
C PRO A 75 -9.07 -1.68 -11.90
N GLY A 76 -8.59 -1.43 -10.66
CA GLY A 76 -7.51 -0.46 -10.38
C GLY A 76 -6.09 -1.04 -10.41
N ILE A 77 -5.91 -2.37 -10.60
CA ILE A 77 -4.59 -2.99 -10.48
C ILE A 77 -3.57 -2.46 -11.50
N LYS A 78 -4.02 -2.15 -12.72
CA LYS A 78 -3.15 -1.56 -13.75
C LYS A 78 -2.71 -0.15 -13.39
N SER A 79 -3.59 0.65 -12.77
CA SER A 79 -3.25 1.97 -12.23
C SER A 79 -2.22 1.84 -11.10
N ALA A 80 -2.41 0.90 -10.17
CA ALA A 80 -1.44 0.61 -9.11
C ALA A 80 -0.08 0.20 -9.68
N HIS A 81 -0.05 -0.65 -10.71
CA HIS A 81 1.20 -1.05 -11.36
C HIS A 81 1.89 0.12 -12.08
N LYS A 82 1.13 1.02 -12.72
CA LYS A 82 1.68 2.25 -13.31
C LYS A 82 2.34 3.12 -12.24
N LEU A 83 1.67 3.34 -11.09
CA LEU A 83 2.25 4.08 -9.96
C LEU A 83 3.53 3.40 -9.45
N ALA A 84 3.51 2.07 -9.26
CA ALA A 84 4.69 1.32 -8.84
C ALA A 84 5.86 1.46 -9.85
N THR A 85 5.55 1.51 -11.14
CA THR A 85 6.55 1.71 -12.19
C THR A 85 7.20 3.09 -12.06
N LEU A 86 6.41 4.15 -11.94
CA LEU A 86 6.91 5.51 -11.73
C LEU A 86 7.76 5.63 -10.45
N ILE A 87 7.31 4.98 -9.35
CA ILE A 87 8.10 4.95 -8.11
C ILE A 87 9.47 4.30 -8.37
N LYS A 88 9.50 3.14 -9.03
CA LYS A 88 10.76 2.43 -9.27
C LYS A 88 11.69 3.12 -10.27
N GLU A 89 11.16 3.93 -11.17
CA GLU A 89 11.94 4.74 -12.11
C GLU A 89 12.56 5.98 -11.46
N HIS A 90 11.84 6.63 -10.54
CA HIS A 90 12.24 7.93 -9.99
C HIS A 90 12.75 7.88 -8.56
N ALA A 91 12.41 6.83 -7.81
CA ALA A 91 12.79 6.62 -6.41
C ALA A 91 12.90 5.11 -6.09
N PRO A 92 13.84 4.37 -6.71
CA PRO A 92 13.94 2.91 -6.62
C PRO A 92 14.19 2.38 -5.21
N GLN A 93 14.66 3.23 -4.29
CA GLN A 93 14.88 2.87 -2.88
C GLN A 93 13.59 2.71 -2.09
N ILE A 94 12.46 3.29 -2.55
CA ILE A 94 11.17 3.15 -1.87
C ILE A 94 10.67 1.73 -2.00
N THR A 95 10.31 1.11 -0.88
CA THR A 95 9.65 -0.19 -0.89
C THR A 95 8.20 -0.05 -1.28
N VAL A 96 7.78 -0.71 -2.37
CA VAL A 96 6.41 -0.71 -2.87
C VAL A 96 5.70 -1.98 -2.44
N ILE A 97 4.68 -1.80 -1.60
CA ILE A 97 3.83 -2.87 -1.07
C ILE A 97 2.44 -2.72 -1.69
N ILE A 98 1.85 -3.82 -2.14
CA ILE A 98 0.47 -3.84 -2.64
C ILE A 98 -0.40 -4.73 -1.79
N GLY A 99 -1.60 -4.27 -1.48
CA GLY A 99 -2.68 -5.03 -0.84
C GLY A 99 -4.02 -4.79 -1.54
N GLY A 100 -5.06 -5.41 -1.00
CA GLY A 100 -6.42 -5.26 -1.48
C GLY A 100 -6.96 -6.48 -2.22
N PRO A 101 -8.27 -6.47 -2.55
CA PRO A 101 -9.00 -7.66 -2.98
C PRO A 101 -8.43 -8.39 -4.20
N HIS A 102 -7.80 -7.66 -5.14
CA HIS A 102 -7.21 -8.30 -6.32
C HIS A 102 -6.05 -9.22 -5.95
N VAL A 103 -5.10 -8.68 -5.19
CA VAL A 103 -3.88 -9.43 -4.82
C VAL A 103 -4.14 -10.44 -3.71
N ASP A 104 -5.19 -10.25 -2.92
CA ASP A 104 -5.65 -11.21 -1.94
C ASP A 104 -6.14 -12.49 -2.62
N ALA A 105 -6.93 -12.35 -3.68
CA ALA A 105 -7.43 -13.49 -4.46
C ALA A 105 -6.32 -14.21 -5.26
N LEU A 106 -5.32 -13.49 -5.76
CA LEU A 106 -4.30 -14.00 -6.69
C LEU A 106 -2.87 -13.57 -6.31
N PRO A 107 -2.39 -13.85 -5.08
CA PRO A 107 -1.16 -13.25 -4.57
C PRO A 107 0.09 -13.62 -5.38
N VAL A 108 0.30 -14.90 -5.67
CA VAL A 108 1.46 -15.38 -6.45
C VAL A 108 1.38 -14.97 -7.91
N GLN A 109 0.17 -15.01 -8.50
CA GLN A 109 -0.02 -14.59 -9.89
C GLN A 109 0.23 -13.09 -10.05
N SER A 110 -0.28 -12.26 -9.13
CA SER A 110 -0.01 -10.83 -9.12
C SER A 110 1.48 -10.51 -8.99
N ALA A 111 2.22 -11.28 -8.18
CA ALA A 111 3.67 -11.13 -8.10
C ALA A 111 4.37 -11.45 -9.42
N LYS A 112 3.87 -12.42 -10.20
CA LYS A 112 4.42 -12.76 -11.52
C LYS A 112 4.10 -11.69 -12.56
N GLU A 113 2.86 -11.25 -12.60
CA GLU A 113 2.33 -10.34 -13.61
C GLU A 113 2.80 -8.89 -13.40
N PHE A 114 2.97 -8.47 -12.14
CA PHE A 114 3.30 -7.09 -11.78
C PHE A 114 4.65 -7.01 -11.03
N PRO A 115 5.79 -7.09 -11.73
CA PRO A 115 7.11 -7.20 -11.11
C PRO A 115 7.59 -5.94 -10.38
N LYS A 116 6.89 -4.81 -10.50
CA LYS A 116 7.23 -3.56 -9.83
C LYS A 116 6.74 -3.47 -8.38
N PHE A 117 5.87 -4.38 -7.96
CA PHE A 117 5.58 -4.56 -6.54
C PHE A 117 6.69 -5.39 -5.88
N ASP A 118 7.30 -4.86 -4.83
CA ASP A 118 8.34 -5.56 -4.08
C ASP A 118 7.74 -6.65 -3.20
N ILE A 119 6.61 -6.32 -2.55
CA ILE A 119 5.93 -7.18 -1.61
C ILE A 119 4.41 -7.11 -1.87
N ILE A 120 3.76 -8.26 -1.84
CA ILE A 120 2.31 -8.39 -1.85
C ILE A 120 1.86 -8.80 -0.46
N VAL A 121 0.89 -8.10 0.09
CA VAL A 121 0.21 -8.44 1.35
C VAL A 121 -1.14 -9.05 1.01
N TYR A 122 -1.44 -10.21 1.58
CA TYR A 122 -2.72 -10.91 1.43
C TYR A 122 -3.29 -11.31 2.79
N GLY A 123 -4.62 -11.46 2.86
CA GLY A 123 -5.36 -11.57 4.12
C GLY A 123 -5.50 -10.23 4.84
N GLU A 124 -5.73 -10.26 6.15
CA GLU A 124 -5.77 -9.03 6.96
C GLU A 124 -4.39 -8.37 7.04
N ALA A 125 -4.37 -7.08 6.73
CA ALA A 125 -3.13 -6.36 6.48
C ALA A 125 -2.49 -5.75 7.73
N GLU A 126 -3.25 -5.48 8.78
CA GLU A 126 -2.82 -4.65 9.90
C GLU A 126 -1.56 -5.21 10.58
N ASP A 127 -1.63 -6.42 11.10
CA ASP A 127 -0.49 -7.06 11.76
C ASP A 127 0.63 -7.42 10.77
N THR A 128 0.26 -7.81 9.55
CA THR A 128 1.22 -8.16 8.49
C THR A 128 2.04 -6.93 8.08
N PHE A 129 1.37 -5.81 7.84
CA PHE A 129 2.04 -4.58 7.40
C PHE A 129 2.87 -3.96 8.53
N LEU A 130 2.38 -4.03 9.77
CA LEU A 130 3.15 -3.60 10.94
C LEU A 130 4.44 -4.40 11.07
N GLU A 131 4.36 -5.74 11.01
CA GLU A 131 5.56 -6.60 11.06
C GLU A 131 6.52 -6.30 9.90
N LEU A 132 6.00 -6.08 8.68
CA LEU A 132 6.81 -5.65 7.53
C LEU A 132 7.57 -4.36 7.81
N CYS A 133 6.88 -3.31 8.27
CA CYS A 133 7.51 -2.04 8.61
C CYS A 133 8.62 -2.21 9.65
N GLN A 134 8.36 -2.97 10.72
CA GLN A 134 9.35 -3.26 11.77
C GLN A 134 10.56 -4.04 11.25
N ARG A 135 10.35 -4.99 10.34
CA ARG A 135 11.43 -5.77 9.74
C ARG A 135 12.28 -4.93 8.78
N LEU A 136 11.63 -4.12 7.94
CA LEU A 136 12.30 -3.23 7.00
C LEU A 136 13.11 -2.16 7.73
N GLU A 137 12.55 -1.53 8.76
CA GLU A 137 13.26 -0.55 9.60
C GLU A 137 14.53 -1.14 10.24
N LYS A 138 14.44 -2.37 10.72
CA LYS A 138 15.57 -3.09 11.34
C LYS A 138 16.43 -3.88 10.34
N LYS A 139 16.18 -3.73 9.04
CA LYS A 139 16.85 -4.47 7.94
C LYS A 139 16.86 -5.98 8.15
N LYS A 140 15.78 -6.53 8.73
CA LYS A 140 15.63 -7.97 8.97
C LYS A 140 15.10 -8.68 7.72
N ALA A 141 15.43 -9.98 7.61
CA ALA A 141 14.90 -10.82 6.53
C ALA A 141 13.37 -10.93 6.60
N LEU A 142 12.72 -11.01 5.43
CA LEU A 142 11.27 -11.18 5.32
C LEU A 142 10.82 -12.64 5.43
N LYS A 143 11.74 -13.61 5.38
CA LYS A 143 11.43 -15.02 5.59
C LYS A 143 10.70 -15.22 6.92
N GLY A 144 9.55 -15.92 6.85
CA GLY A 144 8.68 -16.18 7.99
C GLY A 144 7.74 -15.01 8.37
N CYS A 145 7.72 -13.90 7.61
CA CYS A 145 6.70 -12.88 7.76
C CYS A 145 5.40 -13.40 7.14
N GLN A 146 4.43 -13.76 7.95
CA GLN A 146 3.17 -14.35 7.47
C GLN A 146 2.33 -13.33 6.67
N GLY A 147 1.54 -13.82 5.71
CA GLY A 147 0.62 -13.00 4.92
C GLY A 147 1.28 -12.22 3.79
N ILE A 148 2.47 -12.63 3.33
CA ILE A 148 3.14 -11.94 2.23
C ILE A 148 3.57 -12.87 1.09
N VAL A 149 3.69 -12.26 -0.09
CA VAL A 149 4.49 -12.80 -1.20
C VAL A 149 5.60 -11.80 -1.51
N HIS A 150 6.82 -12.27 -1.62
CA HIS A 150 7.99 -11.45 -1.90
C HIS A 150 9.00 -12.16 -2.81
N ARG A 151 10.10 -11.47 -3.17
CA ARG A 151 11.15 -12.06 -4.00
C ARG A 151 12.43 -12.30 -3.18
N VAL A 152 12.98 -13.50 -3.34
CA VAL A 152 14.28 -13.88 -2.76
C VAL A 152 15.18 -14.36 -3.89
N LYS A 153 16.26 -13.63 -4.17
CA LYS A 153 17.19 -13.95 -5.27
C LYS A 153 16.46 -14.17 -6.61
N GLY A 154 15.47 -13.33 -6.92
CA GLY A 154 14.65 -13.39 -8.14
C GLY A 154 13.52 -14.43 -8.13
N LYS A 155 13.45 -15.33 -7.15
CA LYS A 155 12.36 -16.30 -7.01
C LYS A 155 11.22 -15.73 -6.18
N ILE A 156 9.98 -15.99 -6.61
CA ILE A 156 8.78 -15.63 -5.85
C ILE A 156 8.60 -16.64 -4.73
N VAL A 157 8.44 -16.14 -3.52
CA VAL A 157 8.21 -16.91 -2.31
C VAL A 157 6.90 -16.42 -1.69
N GLN A 158 5.99 -17.34 -1.42
CA GLN A 158 4.78 -17.09 -0.63
C GLN A 158 5.04 -17.63 0.78
N GLU A 159 4.94 -16.76 1.76
CA GLU A 159 4.98 -17.15 3.17
C GLU A 159 3.61 -17.69 3.62
N LEU A 160 3.55 -18.32 4.77
CA LEU A 160 2.29 -18.85 5.30
C LEU A 160 1.25 -17.74 5.51
N PRO A 161 -0.06 -18.05 5.36
CA PRO A 161 -1.10 -17.09 5.68
C PRO A 161 -1.05 -16.68 7.15
N ARG A 162 -1.35 -15.42 7.43
CA ARG A 162 -1.48 -14.94 8.80
C ARG A 162 -2.86 -15.33 9.35
N PRO A 163 -2.96 -15.80 10.60
CA PRO A 163 -4.25 -15.96 11.27
C PRO A 163 -5.01 -14.64 11.35
N LEU A 164 -6.35 -14.71 11.27
CA LEU A 164 -7.21 -13.54 11.42
C LEU A 164 -7.06 -12.90 12.82
N ILE A 165 -7.25 -11.59 12.88
CA ILE A 165 -7.26 -10.83 14.14
C ILE A 165 -8.48 -11.25 14.95
N LYS A 166 -8.24 -11.83 16.13
CA LYS A 166 -9.33 -12.34 16.99
C LYS A 166 -10.12 -11.25 17.68
N ASP A 167 -9.48 -10.15 17.98
CA ASP A 167 -10.04 -9.04 18.75
C ASP A 167 -9.90 -7.75 17.94
N LEU A 168 -10.96 -7.43 17.20
CA LEU A 168 -11.01 -6.25 16.34
C LEU A 168 -11.09 -4.94 17.11
N ASP A 169 -11.51 -4.97 18.38
CA ASP A 169 -11.60 -3.77 19.23
C ASP A 169 -10.21 -3.21 19.61
N LYS A 170 -9.14 -3.98 19.38
CA LYS A 170 -7.76 -3.51 19.51
C LYS A 170 -7.30 -2.61 18.38
N LEU A 171 -7.96 -2.68 17.24
CA LEU A 171 -7.67 -1.80 16.11
C LEU A 171 -8.14 -0.38 16.43
N PRO A 172 -7.36 0.64 16.05
CA PRO A 172 -7.79 2.02 16.21
C PRO A 172 -8.89 2.37 15.20
N TYR A 173 -9.65 3.42 15.48
CA TYR A 173 -10.49 4.04 14.46
C TYR A 173 -9.62 4.55 13.30
N ALA A 174 -10.23 4.56 12.09
CA ALA A 174 -9.54 5.04 10.90
C ALA A 174 -9.02 6.48 11.07
N ALA A 175 -7.82 6.73 10.59
CA ALA A 175 -7.15 8.04 10.64
C ALA A 175 -7.79 9.04 9.68
N ARG A 176 -9.02 9.48 9.95
CA ARG A 176 -9.76 10.44 9.11
C ARG A 176 -9.15 11.84 9.11
N ASP A 177 -8.38 12.16 10.15
CA ASP A 177 -7.66 13.42 10.34
C ASP A 177 -6.50 13.65 9.35
N ILE A 178 -6.10 12.60 8.61
CA ILE A 178 -5.03 12.72 7.59
C ILE A 178 -5.57 13.18 6.22
N VAL A 179 -6.88 13.32 6.09
CA VAL A 179 -7.54 13.84 4.88
C VAL A 179 -8.13 15.20 5.20
N ASN A 180 -7.83 16.17 4.35
CA ASN A 180 -8.50 17.48 4.45
C ASN A 180 -9.87 17.37 3.75
N PHE A 181 -10.96 17.40 4.53
CA PHE A 181 -12.32 17.35 4.01
C PHE A 181 -12.89 18.74 3.64
N GLU A 182 -12.09 19.81 3.76
CA GLU A 182 -12.55 21.19 3.54
C GLU A 182 -12.39 21.69 2.09
N ASN A 183 -12.06 20.80 1.14
CA ASN A 183 -11.93 21.15 -0.28
C ASN A 183 -12.99 20.47 -1.13
#